data_3cb7593b4434b346f5c631810337f099
#
_entry.id   3cb7593b4434b346f5c631810337f099
#
_cell.length_a   1.000
_cell.length_b   1.000
_cell.length_c   1.000
_cell.angle_alpha   90.00
_cell.angle_beta   90.00
_cell.angle_gamma   90.00
#
_symmetry.space_group_name_H-M   'P 1'
#
loop_
_entity.id
_entity.type
_entity.pdbx_description
1 polymer ?
#
loop_
_entity_poly.entity_id
_entity_poly.type
_entity_poly.pdbx_seq_one_letter_code
_entity_poly.pdbx_strand_id
1 'polypeptide(L)'
;IHVDDLGFHDLSLNGSQIYQTPNIDQLALQSVVFNNAYANYPRCVPSRYAMMTGNYPVQNGDVPDDGFEMNNVPDTKNFVKNIKTAGYQTAYFGKWHLGDEQSVKDFGYDFSFAAGHAGSPISFLYPFNEKKGKGKNKKSPVPDVDEVSHEGDYLMDVMTDNVAKYISNANKSQPFMAMFSFYAVHQPLEAKEEDIKRNRKEINAFDFGNQPEYILEGTGRTKMRQDNPKYAAMVETMDENVGKLLQLLKDLNIDDNTIVILSSDHGGLSNDGTNQRHLATSNYPLRAGKGWLYDGGIKVPLMVKWNGKFEPKTDNHSLVMLMDVFPTLLDITSHKSLDTNGKSFLPVLQNKETWTDRTVFWHSSKARPVNTGDTKSSAIRKGDYKLINWYEEDRTELYNLVEDPSETHNISEEKPVLTQELLSELNNWKSKF
;
A
#
# COMPACT_ATOMS: atom_id res chain seq x y z
N ILE A 1 -10.05 -0.15 2.06
CA ILE A 1 -9.35 -1.44 1.86
C ILE A 1 -7.89 -1.12 1.55
N HIS A 2 -6.96 -1.66 2.34
CA HIS A 2 -5.53 -1.42 2.22
C HIS A 2 -4.78 -2.74 2.18
N VAL A 3 -4.01 -3.00 1.14
CA VAL A 3 -3.34 -4.29 0.91
C VAL A 3 -1.86 -4.15 1.24
N ASP A 4 -1.24 -5.18 1.85
CA ASP A 4 0.17 -5.15 2.24
C ASP A 4 1.04 -5.78 1.15
N ASP A 5 2.13 -5.11 0.74
CA ASP A 5 3.09 -5.57 -0.26
C ASP A 5 2.49 -5.83 -1.67
N LEU A 6 1.34 -5.25 -2.02
CA LEU A 6 0.74 -5.43 -3.35
C LEU A 6 1.36 -4.45 -4.35
N GLY A 7 2.04 -4.97 -5.35
CA GLY A 7 2.63 -4.16 -6.42
C GLY A 7 1.56 -3.54 -7.34
N PHE A 8 1.90 -2.41 -7.98
CA PHE A 8 1.01 -1.76 -8.94
C PHE A 8 0.59 -2.72 -10.07
N HIS A 9 1.53 -3.49 -10.59
CA HIS A 9 1.30 -4.47 -11.68
C HIS A 9 0.83 -5.85 -11.18
N ASP A 10 0.51 -6.01 -9.90
CA ASP A 10 -0.06 -7.26 -9.38
C ASP A 10 -1.58 -7.38 -9.59
N LEU A 11 -2.21 -6.36 -10.20
CA LEU A 11 -3.61 -6.37 -10.58
C LEU A 11 -3.77 -6.59 -12.09
N SER A 12 -4.79 -7.37 -12.50
CA SER A 12 -5.09 -7.61 -13.92
C SER A 12 -5.39 -6.32 -14.68
N LEU A 13 -6.12 -5.38 -14.07
CA LEU A 13 -6.38 -4.05 -14.66
C LEU A 13 -5.09 -3.25 -14.95
N ASN A 14 -4.02 -3.49 -14.23
CA ASN A 14 -2.72 -2.82 -14.40
C ASN A 14 -1.72 -3.64 -15.23
N GLY A 15 -2.17 -4.73 -15.85
CA GLY A 15 -1.42 -5.48 -16.84
C GLY A 15 -0.82 -6.80 -16.36
N SER A 16 -1.15 -7.30 -15.15
CA SER A 16 -0.83 -8.68 -14.81
C SER A 16 -1.53 -9.63 -15.78
N GLN A 17 -0.75 -10.55 -16.36
CA GLN A 17 -1.29 -11.62 -17.21
C GLN A 17 -1.43 -12.95 -16.42
N ILE A 18 -0.89 -12.97 -15.22
CA ILE A 18 -0.86 -14.15 -14.35
C ILE A 18 -1.89 -14.02 -13.22
N TYR A 19 -1.87 -12.90 -12.50
CA TYR A 19 -2.73 -12.72 -11.35
C TYR A 19 -4.11 -12.25 -11.79
N GLN A 20 -5.14 -12.97 -11.34
CA GLN A 20 -6.53 -12.72 -11.70
C GLN A 20 -7.21 -11.92 -10.59
N THR A 21 -7.70 -10.72 -10.91
CA THR A 21 -8.35 -9.82 -9.94
C THR A 21 -9.70 -9.28 -10.45
N PRO A 22 -10.64 -10.17 -10.86
CA PRO A 22 -11.87 -9.75 -11.53
C PRO A 22 -12.79 -8.89 -10.66
N ASN A 23 -12.80 -9.05 -9.33
CA ASN A 23 -13.62 -8.24 -8.44
C ASN A 23 -13.07 -6.82 -8.29
N ILE A 24 -11.75 -6.68 -8.21
CA ILE A 24 -11.07 -5.37 -8.19
C ILE A 24 -11.21 -4.69 -9.55
N ASP A 25 -11.14 -5.42 -10.66
CA ASP A 25 -11.41 -4.89 -11.99
C ASP A 25 -12.84 -4.33 -12.11
N GLN A 26 -13.83 -5.04 -11.55
CA GLN A 26 -15.22 -4.54 -11.48
C GLN A 26 -15.35 -3.31 -10.56
N LEU A 27 -14.61 -3.24 -9.46
CA LEU A 27 -14.54 -2.05 -8.63
C LEU A 27 -13.97 -0.87 -9.41
N ALA A 28 -12.89 -1.08 -10.17
CA ALA A 28 -12.23 -0.06 -10.97
C ALA A 28 -13.16 0.55 -12.03
N LEU A 29 -13.99 -0.27 -12.68
CA LEU A 29 -15.01 0.21 -13.65
C LEU A 29 -16.03 1.18 -13.05
N GLN A 30 -16.16 1.21 -11.71
CA GLN A 30 -17.08 2.07 -10.96
C GLN A 30 -16.34 3.16 -10.16
N SER A 31 -15.04 3.31 -10.39
CA SER A 31 -14.16 4.16 -9.57
C SER A 31 -13.49 5.27 -10.39
N VAL A 32 -13.02 6.29 -9.68
CA VAL A 32 -11.90 7.10 -10.16
C VAL A 32 -10.62 6.32 -9.84
N VAL A 33 -9.90 5.90 -10.88
CA VAL A 33 -8.65 5.14 -10.79
C VAL A 33 -7.48 6.07 -11.06
N PHE A 34 -6.51 6.13 -10.13
CA PHE A 34 -5.34 7.00 -10.26
C PHE A 34 -4.11 6.22 -10.74
N ASN A 35 -3.62 6.54 -11.93
CA ASN A 35 -2.40 5.93 -12.47
C ASN A 35 -1.10 6.56 -11.93
N ASN A 36 -1.19 7.70 -11.25
CA ASN A 36 -0.08 8.38 -10.59
C ASN A 36 -0.30 8.48 -9.08
N ALA A 37 -0.64 7.36 -8.44
CA ALA A 37 -0.75 7.27 -6.99
C ALA A 37 0.52 6.65 -6.38
N TYR A 38 0.97 7.22 -5.26
CA TYR A 38 2.25 6.87 -4.64
C TYR A 38 2.15 6.67 -3.13
N ALA A 39 2.83 5.64 -2.65
CA ALA A 39 3.17 5.50 -1.24
C ALA A 39 4.18 6.58 -0.82
N ASN A 40 4.13 6.99 0.44
CA ASN A 40 5.04 8.01 0.96
C ASN A 40 6.41 7.46 1.36
N TYR A 41 6.55 6.14 1.39
CA TYR A 41 7.78 5.44 1.73
C TYR A 41 7.73 4.01 1.16
N PRO A 42 8.85 3.41 0.76
CA PRO A 42 8.86 2.09 0.14
C PRO A 42 8.80 0.92 1.15
N ARG A 43 8.27 1.14 2.36
CA ARG A 43 8.10 0.14 3.43
C ARG A 43 6.88 0.42 4.29
N CYS A 44 6.37 -0.66 4.93
CA CYS A 44 5.08 -0.69 5.64
C CYS A 44 4.93 0.40 6.72
N VAL A 45 5.76 0.38 7.77
CA VAL A 45 5.61 1.25 8.95
C VAL A 45 5.57 2.73 8.57
N PRO A 46 6.57 3.29 7.87
CA PRO A 46 6.55 4.72 7.55
C PRO A 46 5.50 5.10 6.51
N SER A 47 5.16 4.21 5.57
CA SER A 47 4.07 4.47 4.62
C SER A 47 2.71 4.52 5.34
N ARG A 48 2.44 3.58 6.24
CA ARG A 48 1.22 3.56 7.07
C ARG A 48 1.15 4.78 7.99
N TYR A 49 2.27 5.15 8.61
CA TYR A 49 2.34 6.38 9.40
C TYR A 49 1.95 7.61 8.57
N ALA A 50 2.51 7.77 7.38
CA ALA A 50 2.21 8.90 6.50
C ALA A 50 0.72 8.95 6.12
N MET A 51 0.13 7.82 5.76
CA MET A 51 -1.29 7.74 5.46
C MET A 51 -2.16 8.15 6.66
N MET A 52 -1.86 7.62 7.87
CA MET A 52 -2.64 7.90 9.07
C MET A 52 -2.52 9.34 9.57
N THR A 53 -1.38 9.99 9.34
CA THR A 53 -1.09 11.33 9.88
C THR A 53 -1.18 12.45 8.85
N GLY A 54 -1.19 12.12 7.57
CA GLY A 54 -1.11 13.11 6.49
C GLY A 54 0.25 13.81 6.40
N ASN A 55 1.32 13.23 6.99
CA ASN A 55 2.64 13.86 7.06
C ASN A 55 3.74 12.99 6.48
N TYR A 56 4.80 13.61 5.96
CA TYR A 56 5.99 12.88 5.55
C TYR A 56 6.66 12.19 6.75
N PRO A 57 7.10 10.93 6.62
CA PRO A 57 7.73 10.20 7.75
C PRO A 57 8.96 10.90 8.31
N VAL A 58 9.74 11.59 7.47
CA VAL A 58 10.96 12.30 7.87
C VAL A 58 10.72 13.41 8.90
N GLN A 59 9.49 13.91 9.02
CA GLN A 59 9.15 14.93 10.05
C GLN A 59 9.30 14.41 11.48
N ASN A 60 9.30 13.10 11.68
CA ASN A 60 9.56 12.48 12.98
C ASN A 60 11.04 12.11 13.19
N GLY A 61 11.96 12.62 12.38
CA GLY A 61 13.37 12.26 12.39
C GLY A 61 13.63 10.93 11.71
N ASP A 62 14.58 10.15 12.21
CA ASP A 62 14.88 8.83 11.67
C ASP A 62 13.66 7.90 11.77
N VAL A 63 13.35 7.24 10.66
CA VAL A 63 12.23 6.30 10.58
C VAL A 63 12.56 5.05 11.40
N PRO A 64 11.84 4.76 12.49
CA PRO A 64 12.05 3.55 13.27
C PRO A 64 11.65 2.29 12.50
N ASP A 65 12.36 1.18 12.75
CA ASP A 65 12.04 -0.10 12.11
C ASP A 65 10.85 -0.82 12.77
N ASP A 66 10.57 -0.50 14.02
CA ASP A 66 9.62 -1.15 14.93
C ASP A 66 8.36 -0.32 15.24
N GLY A 67 8.13 0.74 14.48
CA GLY A 67 6.92 1.56 14.56
C GLY A 67 7.17 2.98 15.04
N PHE A 68 6.15 3.80 14.90
CA PHE A 68 6.07 5.16 15.40
C PHE A 68 5.20 5.18 16.66
N GLU A 69 5.51 6.08 17.59
CA GLU A 69 4.63 6.34 18.71
C GLU A 69 3.41 7.18 18.27
N MET A 70 2.35 6.49 17.84
CA MET A 70 1.12 7.13 17.35
C MET A 70 0.40 7.95 18.42
N ASN A 71 0.67 7.67 19.71
CA ASN A 71 0.11 8.42 20.84
C ASN A 71 0.61 9.87 20.91
N ASN A 72 1.71 10.20 20.23
CA ASN A 72 2.23 11.56 20.14
C ASN A 72 1.52 12.42 19.08
N VAL A 73 0.59 11.85 18.31
CA VAL A 73 -0.21 12.63 17.36
C VAL A 73 -1.28 13.44 18.12
N PRO A 74 -1.22 14.79 18.14
CA PRO A 74 -2.20 15.58 18.85
C PRO A 74 -3.61 15.33 18.33
N ASP A 75 -4.61 15.32 19.19
CA ASP A 75 -6.02 15.10 18.81
C ASP A 75 -6.50 16.07 17.71
N THR A 76 -6.01 17.30 17.74
CA THR A 76 -6.30 18.33 16.72
C THR A 76 -5.73 17.98 15.33
N LYS A 77 -4.74 17.09 15.25
CA LYS A 77 -4.13 16.61 14.00
C LYS A 77 -4.47 15.14 13.71
N ASN A 78 -5.33 14.53 14.50
CA ASN A 78 -5.74 13.13 14.34
C ASN A 78 -7.01 13.04 13.49
N PHE A 79 -6.87 12.51 12.28
CA PHE A 79 -7.98 12.40 11.34
C PHE A 79 -9.12 11.52 11.87
N VAL A 80 -8.81 10.38 12.49
CA VAL A 80 -9.82 9.43 12.99
C VAL A 80 -10.67 10.07 14.09
N LYS A 81 -10.04 10.75 15.06
CA LYS A 81 -10.75 11.49 16.12
C LYS A 81 -11.62 12.60 15.55
N ASN A 82 -11.14 13.31 14.52
CA ASN A 82 -11.93 14.35 13.85
C ASN A 82 -13.11 13.78 13.05
N ILE A 83 -12.95 12.66 12.33
CA ILE A 83 -14.05 11.96 11.65
C ILE A 83 -15.07 11.45 12.68
N LYS A 84 -14.63 10.94 13.82
CA LYS A 84 -15.50 10.52 14.92
C LYS A 84 -16.32 11.70 15.47
N THR A 85 -15.72 12.89 15.62
CA THR A 85 -16.47 14.11 16.04
C THR A 85 -17.51 14.56 15.01
N ALA A 86 -17.42 14.13 13.76
CA ALA A 86 -18.44 14.30 12.74
C ALA A 86 -19.59 13.26 12.83
N GLY A 87 -19.60 12.42 13.86
CA GLY A 87 -20.67 11.45 14.15
C GLY A 87 -20.46 10.04 13.60
N TYR A 88 -19.28 9.73 13.05
CA TYR A 88 -18.97 8.41 12.50
C TYR A 88 -18.59 7.41 13.59
N GLN A 89 -19.08 6.17 13.47
CA GLN A 89 -18.50 5.00 14.12
C GLN A 89 -17.19 4.65 13.41
N THR A 90 -16.17 4.28 14.15
CA THR A 90 -14.84 4.02 13.57
C THR A 90 -14.34 2.62 13.91
N ALA A 91 -13.88 1.87 12.90
CA ALA A 91 -13.35 0.53 13.10
C ALA A 91 -12.07 0.28 12.29
N TYR A 92 -11.16 -0.49 12.84
CA TYR A 92 -9.93 -0.93 12.21
C TYR A 92 -9.82 -2.45 12.22
N PHE A 93 -9.49 -3.04 11.08
CA PHE A 93 -9.32 -4.48 10.93
C PHE A 93 -7.98 -4.80 10.29
N GLY A 94 -7.23 -5.73 10.89
CA GLY A 94 -6.00 -6.26 10.33
C GLY A 94 -4.75 -5.45 10.62
N LYS A 95 -3.82 -5.42 9.70
CA LYS A 95 -2.45 -4.93 9.93
C LYS A 95 -2.40 -3.45 10.32
N TRP A 96 -2.15 -3.19 11.59
CA TRP A 96 -1.84 -1.86 12.12
C TRP A 96 -0.36 -1.54 11.99
N HIS A 97 0.50 -2.31 12.65
CA HIS A 97 1.97 -2.22 12.58
C HIS A 97 2.54 -0.85 12.99
N LEU A 98 1.79 -0.05 13.76
CA LEU A 98 2.16 1.27 14.29
C LEU A 98 2.05 1.31 15.83
N GLY A 99 2.11 0.16 16.48
CA GLY A 99 1.99 -0.02 17.92
C GLY A 99 1.16 -1.24 18.26
N ASP A 100 0.81 -1.39 19.55
CA ASP A 100 -0.01 -2.48 20.07
C ASP A 100 -1.53 -2.25 19.84
N GLU A 101 -2.35 -3.16 20.36
CA GLU A 101 -3.81 -3.10 20.26
C GLU A 101 -4.38 -1.87 20.97
N GLN A 102 -3.74 -1.43 22.08
CA GLN A 102 -4.16 -0.21 22.77
C GLN A 102 -3.90 1.03 21.94
N SER A 103 -2.80 1.07 21.18
CA SER A 103 -2.46 2.20 20.32
C SER A 103 -3.50 2.45 19.22
N VAL A 104 -4.19 1.40 18.74
CA VAL A 104 -5.29 1.54 17.77
C VAL A 104 -6.48 2.29 18.39
N LYS A 105 -6.85 1.93 19.62
CA LYS A 105 -7.92 2.57 20.39
C LYS A 105 -7.56 4.01 20.77
N ASP A 106 -6.34 4.23 21.25
CA ASP A 106 -5.83 5.56 21.61
C ASP A 106 -5.77 6.50 20.40
N PHE A 107 -5.52 5.94 19.21
CA PHE A 107 -5.57 6.70 17.96
C PHE A 107 -6.99 7.12 17.58
N GLY A 108 -8.04 6.50 18.15
CA GLY A 108 -9.42 6.97 18.02
C GLY A 108 -10.43 5.95 17.47
N TYR A 109 -10.01 4.75 17.11
CA TYR A 109 -10.92 3.72 16.63
C TYR A 109 -11.77 3.17 17.78
N ASP A 110 -13.09 3.08 17.57
CA ASP A 110 -14.06 2.54 18.55
C ASP A 110 -13.95 1.02 18.66
N PHE A 111 -13.62 0.37 17.54
CA PHE A 111 -13.49 -1.08 17.44
C PHE A 111 -12.21 -1.44 16.68
N SER A 112 -11.56 -2.51 17.10
CA SER A 112 -10.45 -3.11 16.36
C SER A 112 -10.50 -4.63 16.42
N PHE A 113 -10.01 -5.28 15.37
CA PHE A 113 -9.86 -6.73 15.28
C PHE A 113 -8.60 -7.06 14.48
N ALA A 114 -7.81 -8.02 14.94
CA ALA A 114 -6.57 -8.45 14.31
C ALA A 114 -5.52 -7.31 14.17
N ALA A 115 -5.62 -6.26 14.97
CA ALA A 115 -4.81 -5.04 14.84
C ALA A 115 -3.86 -4.85 15.99
N GLY A 116 -2.54 -4.81 15.73
CA GLY A 116 -1.50 -4.65 16.76
C GLY A 116 -0.10 -4.58 16.15
N HIS A 117 0.91 -4.98 16.90
CA HIS A 117 2.33 -4.94 16.53
C HIS A 117 2.69 -5.82 15.32
N ALA A 118 1.88 -6.82 14.99
CA ALA A 118 2.21 -7.78 13.95
C ALA A 118 2.43 -7.09 12.60
N GLY A 119 3.65 -7.17 12.08
CA GLY A 119 3.98 -6.70 10.73
C GLY A 119 3.66 -7.72 9.64
N SER A 120 3.48 -8.98 10.04
CA SER A 120 3.02 -10.08 9.20
C SER A 120 2.54 -11.20 10.11
N PRO A 121 1.60 -12.06 9.69
CA PRO A 121 1.20 -13.22 10.47
C PRO A 121 2.36 -14.21 10.59
N ILE A 122 2.24 -15.13 11.50
CA ILE A 122 3.14 -16.29 11.61
C ILE A 122 2.77 -17.31 10.54
N SER A 123 1.47 -17.55 10.39
CA SER A 123 0.86 -18.37 9.33
C SER A 123 -0.44 -17.72 8.86
N PHE A 124 -0.77 -17.88 7.59
CA PHE A 124 -2.11 -17.58 7.04
C PHE A 124 -3.09 -18.75 7.18
N LEU A 125 -2.58 -19.93 7.52
CA LEU A 125 -3.37 -21.13 7.78
C LEU A 125 -3.46 -21.36 9.28
N TYR A 126 -4.64 -21.67 9.80
CA TYR A 126 -4.86 -21.95 11.22
C TYR A 126 -3.94 -23.11 11.72
N PRO A 127 -3.38 -23.00 12.92
CA PRO A 127 -3.39 -21.86 13.85
C PRO A 127 -2.46 -20.74 13.40
N PHE A 128 -2.98 -19.51 13.42
CA PHE A 128 -2.31 -18.35 12.80
C PHE A 128 -1.07 -17.87 13.56
N ASN A 129 -1.08 -18.06 14.90
CA ASN A 129 -0.05 -17.57 15.82
C ASN A 129 0.95 -18.64 16.23
N GLU A 130 0.82 -19.84 15.70
CA GLU A 130 1.75 -20.95 16.00
C GLU A 130 2.69 -21.22 14.84
N LYS A 131 3.96 -21.38 15.15
CA LYS A 131 4.96 -21.78 14.15
C LYS A 131 4.95 -23.28 13.96
N LYS A 132 4.68 -23.77 12.75
CA LYS A 132 4.88 -25.16 12.38
C LYS A 132 6.39 -25.47 12.30
N GLY A 133 6.93 -26.21 13.30
CA GLY A 133 8.32 -26.66 13.32
C GLY A 133 9.14 -26.21 14.54
N LYS A 134 10.41 -26.66 14.61
CA LYS A 134 11.31 -26.36 15.75
C LYS A 134 11.85 -24.92 15.62
N GLY A 135 11.76 -24.14 16.68
CA GLY A 135 12.34 -22.80 16.83
C GLY A 135 11.42 -21.83 17.56
N LYS A 136 12.02 -20.87 18.29
CA LYS A 136 11.24 -19.80 18.96
C LYS A 136 10.66 -18.85 17.92
N ASN A 137 9.38 -18.57 18.03
CA ASN A 137 8.75 -17.54 17.24
C ASN A 137 9.19 -16.17 17.75
N LYS A 138 9.71 -15.33 16.86
CA LYS A 138 10.13 -13.96 17.18
C LYS A 138 9.15 -12.90 16.68
N LYS A 139 8.10 -13.32 15.94
CA LYS A 139 7.07 -12.40 15.44
C LYS A 139 6.02 -12.17 16.51
N SER A 140 5.48 -10.96 16.55
CA SER A 140 4.29 -10.65 17.35
C SER A 140 3.08 -11.43 16.80
N PRO A 141 2.22 -11.96 17.67
CA PRO A 141 0.99 -12.60 17.23
C PRO A 141 0.03 -11.61 16.61
N VAL A 142 -0.83 -12.09 15.73
CA VAL A 142 -2.01 -11.35 15.27
C VAL A 142 -3.08 -11.51 16.37
N PRO A 143 -3.55 -10.42 16.98
CA PRO A 143 -4.50 -10.52 18.08
C PRO A 143 -5.89 -10.99 17.61
N ASP A 144 -6.70 -11.50 18.54
CA ASP A 144 -8.12 -11.85 18.43
C ASP A 144 -8.45 -13.04 17.49
N VAL A 145 -7.57 -13.40 16.55
CA VAL A 145 -7.92 -14.31 15.44
C VAL A 145 -8.05 -15.77 15.84
N ASP A 146 -7.21 -16.27 16.76
CA ASP A 146 -7.25 -17.69 17.15
C ASP A 146 -8.49 -18.03 18.01
N GLU A 147 -9.07 -17.03 18.68
CA GLU A 147 -10.25 -17.20 19.55
C GLU A 147 -11.54 -17.44 18.76
N VAL A 148 -11.57 -17.01 17.49
CA VAL A 148 -12.75 -17.10 16.62
C VAL A 148 -12.56 -18.07 15.45
N SER A 149 -11.48 -18.82 15.43
CA SER A 149 -11.04 -19.66 14.31
C SER A 149 -10.85 -21.12 14.67
N HIS A 150 -10.83 -21.99 13.66
CA HIS A 150 -10.68 -23.44 13.79
C HIS A 150 -9.87 -24.03 12.66
N GLU A 151 -9.63 -25.34 12.73
CA GLU A 151 -8.89 -26.07 11.70
C GLU A 151 -9.56 -25.92 10.32
N GLY A 152 -8.74 -25.59 9.33
CA GLY A 152 -9.18 -25.33 7.97
C GLY A 152 -9.38 -23.85 7.64
N ASP A 153 -9.44 -22.98 8.64
CA ASP A 153 -9.62 -21.53 8.41
C ASP A 153 -8.38 -20.89 7.79
N TYR A 154 -8.65 -19.87 6.96
CA TYR A 154 -7.65 -19.04 6.31
C TYR A 154 -7.77 -17.59 6.79
N LEU A 155 -6.67 -16.99 7.20
CA LEU A 155 -6.66 -15.71 7.90
C LEU A 155 -7.40 -14.60 7.14
N MET A 156 -7.23 -14.53 5.81
CA MET A 156 -7.94 -13.51 5.01
C MET A 156 -9.45 -13.65 5.09
N ASP A 157 -9.96 -14.89 5.03
CA ASP A 157 -11.39 -15.17 5.13
C ASP A 157 -11.93 -14.78 6.51
N VAL A 158 -11.25 -15.19 7.59
CA VAL A 158 -11.62 -14.85 8.97
C VAL A 158 -11.68 -13.33 9.18
N MET A 159 -10.69 -12.61 8.69
CA MET A 159 -10.67 -11.14 8.79
C MET A 159 -11.83 -10.50 8.01
N THR A 160 -12.07 -10.95 6.79
CA THR A 160 -13.16 -10.47 5.93
C THR A 160 -14.53 -10.70 6.55
N ASP A 161 -14.75 -11.88 7.13
CA ASP A 161 -16.00 -12.23 7.81
C ASP A 161 -16.24 -11.33 9.05
N ASN A 162 -15.19 -10.96 9.77
CA ASN A 162 -15.30 -10.01 10.88
C ASN A 162 -15.58 -8.56 10.41
N VAL A 163 -15.03 -8.11 9.30
CA VAL A 163 -15.41 -6.84 8.65
C VAL A 163 -16.88 -6.89 8.24
N ALA A 164 -17.30 -7.96 7.57
CA ALA A 164 -18.68 -8.15 7.12
C ALA A 164 -19.67 -8.16 8.29
N LYS A 165 -19.33 -8.85 9.39
CA LYS A 165 -20.11 -8.86 10.63
C LYS A 165 -20.25 -7.47 11.25
N TYR A 166 -19.15 -6.69 11.29
CA TYR A 166 -19.19 -5.32 11.79
C TYR A 166 -20.12 -4.45 10.95
N ILE A 167 -19.94 -4.44 9.62
CA ILE A 167 -20.76 -3.63 8.71
C ILE A 167 -22.25 -4.00 8.82
N SER A 168 -22.57 -5.30 8.89
CA SER A 168 -23.95 -5.79 9.01
C SER A 168 -24.61 -5.37 10.30
N ASN A 169 -23.84 -5.24 11.39
CA ASN A 169 -24.32 -4.88 12.72
C ASN A 169 -24.11 -3.40 13.09
N ALA A 170 -23.54 -2.60 12.19
CA ALA A 170 -23.32 -1.19 12.43
C ALA A 170 -24.63 -0.45 12.76
N ASN A 171 -24.55 0.51 13.68
CA ASN A 171 -25.71 1.30 14.06
C ASN A 171 -26.22 2.11 12.86
N LYS A 172 -27.41 1.76 12.36
CA LYS A 172 -27.99 2.38 11.16
C LYS A 172 -28.32 3.87 11.31
N SER A 173 -28.32 4.40 12.54
CA SER A 173 -28.54 5.83 12.79
C SER A 173 -27.28 6.67 12.68
N GLN A 174 -26.11 6.05 12.51
CA GLN A 174 -24.82 6.71 12.41
C GLN A 174 -24.04 6.19 11.21
N PRO A 175 -23.32 7.03 10.46
CA PRO A 175 -22.40 6.57 9.44
C PRO A 175 -21.22 5.82 10.10
N PHE A 176 -20.54 4.98 9.30
CA PHE A 176 -19.34 4.29 9.76
C PHE A 176 -18.14 4.58 8.86
N MET A 177 -16.95 4.51 9.44
CA MET A 177 -15.69 4.39 8.76
C MET A 177 -15.01 3.10 9.20
N ALA A 178 -14.88 2.14 8.28
CA ALA A 178 -14.18 0.88 8.51
C ALA A 178 -12.91 0.83 7.67
N MET A 179 -11.75 0.73 8.30
CA MET A 179 -10.50 0.48 7.61
C MET A 179 -10.15 -1.00 7.68
N PHE A 180 -10.13 -1.65 6.54
CA PHE A 180 -9.69 -3.03 6.40
C PHE A 180 -8.29 -3.07 5.79
N SER A 181 -7.31 -3.45 6.58
CA SER A 181 -5.91 -3.54 6.22
C SER A 181 -5.48 -5.01 6.19
N PHE A 182 -5.41 -5.59 5.01
CA PHE A 182 -4.96 -6.96 4.85
C PHE A 182 -3.51 -7.13 5.33
N TYR A 183 -3.19 -8.30 5.92
CA TYR A 183 -1.82 -8.79 6.03
C TYR A 183 -1.32 -9.39 4.71
N ALA A 184 -2.24 -9.83 3.86
CA ALA A 184 -1.95 -10.27 2.50
C ALA A 184 -1.61 -9.03 1.63
N VAL A 185 -0.72 -9.18 0.69
CA VAL A 185 -0.09 -10.40 0.16
C VAL A 185 1.35 -10.56 0.68
N HIS A 186 1.63 -10.05 1.89
CA HIS A 186 2.93 -10.13 2.55
C HIS A 186 3.29 -11.60 2.90
N GLN A 187 4.59 -11.88 3.04
CA GLN A 187 5.07 -13.17 3.55
C GLN A 187 4.60 -13.47 4.99
N PRO A 188 4.38 -14.77 5.37
CA PRO A 188 4.71 -15.98 4.61
C PRO A 188 3.80 -16.19 3.40
N LEU A 189 4.32 -16.74 2.30
CA LEU A 189 3.50 -17.06 1.13
C LEU A 189 2.82 -18.42 1.37
N GLU A 190 1.57 -18.35 1.79
CA GLU A 190 0.72 -19.50 2.10
C GLU A 190 -0.68 -19.26 1.53
N ALA A 191 -1.23 -20.27 0.88
CA ALA A 191 -2.60 -20.28 0.36
C ALA A 191 -3.16 -21.71 0.44
N LYS A 192 -4.44 -21.88 0.12
CA LYS A 192 -5.06 -23.20 0.04
C LYS A 192 -4.37 -24.03 -1.08
N GLU A 193 -4.13 -25.31 -0.81
CA GLU A 193 -3.32 -26.16 -1.70
C GLU A 193 -3.95 -26.32 -3.09
N GLU A 194 -5.27 -26.33 -3.19
CA GLU A 194 -5.99 -26.38 -4.46
C GLU A 194 -5.70 -25.14 -5.33
N ASP A 195 -5.67 -23.96 -4.73
CA ASP A 195 -5.41 -22.71 -5.45
C ASP A 195 -3.95 -22.63 -5.90
N ILE A 196 -3.01 -23.07 -5.04
CA ILE A 196 -1.60 -23.17 -5.41
C ILE A 196 -1.42 -24.12 -6.61
N LYS A 197 -2.11 -25.27 -6.62
CA LYS A 197 -2.02 -26.25 -7.73
C LYS A 197 -2.60 -25.68 -9.02
N ARG A 198 -3.74 -24.99 -8.95
CA ARG A 198 -4.35 -24.33 -10.10
C ARG A 198 -3.40 -23.30 -10.70
N ASN A 199 -2.92 -22.37 -9.88
CA ASN A 199 -2.01 -21.30 -10.31
C ASN A 199 -0.67 -21.85 -10.83
N ARG A 200 -0.13 -22.90 -10.22
CA ARG A 200 1.09 -23.58 -10.74
C ARG A 200 0.89 -24.13 -12.14
N LYS A 201 -0.28 -24.71 -12.42
CA LYS A 201 -0.60 -25.22 -13.76
C LYS A 201 -0.66 -24.10 -14.80
N GLU A 202 -1.28 -22.99 -14.45
CA GLU A 202 -1.42 -21.81 -15.32
C GLU A 202 -0.06 -21.17 -15.58
N ILE A 203 0.74 -20.92 -14.53
CA ILE A 203 2.09 -20.35 -14.64
C ILE A 203 3.00 -21.25 -15.49
N ASN A 204 2.95 -22.59 -15.29
CA ASN A 204 3.76 -23.52 -16.09
C ASN A 204 3.35 -23.58 -17.56
N ALA A 205 2.13 -23.20 -17.90
CA ALA A 205 1.63 -23.11 -19.27
C ALA A 205 1.89 -21.73 -19.91
N PHE A 206 2.27 -20.73 -19.12
CA PHE A 206 2.51 -19.38 -19.59
C PHE A 206 3.89 -19.24 -20.24
N ASP A 207 3.93 -18.63 -21.42
CA ASP A 207 5.19 -18.36 -22.14
C ASP A 207 5.75 -16.98 -21.75
N PHE A 208 6.78 -16.97 -20.92
CA PHE A 208 7.52 -15.76 -20.57
C PHE A 208 8.47 -15.27 -21.68
N GLY A 209 8.57 -15.98 -22.81
CA GLY A 209 9.48 -15.64 -23.89
C GLY A 209 10.93 -15.53 -23.42
N ASN A 210 11.60 -14.46 -23.85
CA ASN A 210 12.99 -14.18 -23.48
C ASN A 210 13.15 -13.36 -22.18
N GLN A 211 12.05 -13.10 -21.44
CA GLN A 211 12.13 -12.37 -20.17
C GLN A 211 12.99 -13.16 -19.17
N PRO A 212 14.06 -12.57 -18.59
CA PRO A 212 14.87 -13.25 -17.59
C PRO A 212 14.04 -13.46 -16.30
N GLU A 213 14.40 -14.44 -15.51
CA GLU A 213 13.78 -14.62 -14.19
C GLU A 213 14.21 -13.52 -13.22
N TYR A 214 15.50 -13.13 -13.28
CA TYR A 214 16.10 -12.09 -12.45
C TYR A 214 17.05 -11.22 -13.27
N ILE A 215 17.22 -9.97 -12.82
CA ILE A 215 18.30 -9.06 -13.21
C ILE A 215 19.07 -8.63 -11.96
N LEU A 216 20.31 -8.15 -12.13
CA LEU A 216 21.08 -7.56 -11.03
C LEU A 216 20.54 -6.16 -10.75
N GLU A 217 20.36 -5.83 -9.46
CA GLU A 217 19.97 -4.51 -8.98
C GLU A 217 20.65 -4.22 -7.64
N GLY A 218 21.47 -3.15 -7.58
CA GLY A 218 22.27 -2.81 -6.40
C GLY A 218 23.17 -3.97 -5.96
N THR A 219 23.08 -4.38 -4.70
CA THR A 219 23.87 -5.49 -4.13
C THR A 219 23.22 -6.87 -4.30
N GLY A 220 22.07 -6.94 -4.93
CA GLY A 220 21.31 -8.18 -5.09
C GLY A 220 20.70 -8.30 -6.48
N ARG A 221 19.43 -8.70 -6.51
CA ARG A 221 18.70 -8.94 -7.77
C ARG A 221 17.24 -8.55 -7.66
N THR A 222 16.65 -8.26 -8.82
CA THR A 222 15.21 -8.02 -8.99
C THR A 222 14.58 -9.18 -9.76
N LYS A 223 13.45 -9.67 -9.28
CA LYS A 223 12.62 -10.65 -9.96
C LYS A 223 11.86 -9.98 -11.10
N MET A 224 11.92 -10.60 -12.29
CA MET A 224 11.30 -10.05 -13.50
C MET A 224 10.00 -10.74 -13.88
N ARG A 225 9.74 -11.96 -13.38
CA ARG A 225 8.56 -12.77 -13.74
C ARG A 225 7.58 -12.87 -12.57
N GLN A 226 6.30 -12.82 -12.87
CA GLN A 226 5.19 -13.16 -11.96
C GLN A 226 4.94 -14.66 -12.00
N ASP A 227 5.85 -15.47 -11.45
CA ASP A 227 5.86 -16.92 -11.58
C ASP A 227 5.73 -17.69 -10.24
N ASN A 228 5.28 -17.00 -9.19
CA ASN A 228 5.11 -17.61 -7.88
C ASN A 228 3.67 -18.07 -7.66
N PRO A 229 3.35 -19.39 -7.71
CA PRO A 229 1.97 -19.86 -7.61
C PRO A 229 1.33 -19.64 -6.23
N LYS A 230 2.13 -19.52 -5.17
CA LYS A 230 1.60 -19.20 -3.84
C LYS A 230 1.15 -17.74 -3.76
N TYR A 231 1.95 -16.86 -4.32
CA TYR A 231 1.60 -15.42 -4.37
C TYR A 231 0.38 -15.18 -5.26
N ALA A 232 0.33 -15.81 -6.42
CA ALA A 232 -0.84 -15.75 -7.31
C ALA A 232 -2.12 -16.18 -6.59
N ALA A 233 -2.09 -17.33 -5.89
CA ALA A 233 -3.21 -17.81 -5.11
C ALA A 233 -3.61 -16.84 -3.96
N MET A 234 -2.64 -16.18 -3.32
CA MET A 234 -2.93 -15.15 -2.30
C MET A 234 -3.59 -13.91 -2.90
N VAL A 235 -3.16 -13.47 -4.08
CA VAL A 235 -3.77 -12.33 -4.79
C VAL A 235 -5.21 -12.65 -5.19
N GLU A 236 -5.46 -13.84 -5.74
CA GLU A 236 -6.83 -14.28 -6.08
C GLU A 236 -7.74 -14.32 -4.85
N THR A 237 -7.27 -14.94 -3.74
CA THR A 237 -8.07 -14.99 -2.51
C THR A 237 -8.32 -13.59 -1.93
N MET A 238 -7.35 -12.69 -2.03
CA MET A 238 -7.54 -11.28 -1.64
C MET A 238 -8.63 -10.61 -2.49
N ASP A 239 -8.59 -10.80 -3.81
CA ASP A 239 -9.61 -10.29 -4.73
C ASP A 239 -11.01 -10.85 -4.43
N GLU A 240 -11.12 -12.16 -4.17
CA GLU A 240 -12.38 -12.80 -3.76
C GLU A 240 -12.94 -12.17 -2.47
N ASN A 241 -12.09 -11.90 -1.49
CA ASN A 241 -12.49 -11.28 -0.24
C ASN A 241 -12.91 -9.80 -0.43
N VAL A 242 -12.27 -9.07 -1.32
CA VAL A 242 -12.75 -7.74 -1.76
C VAL A 242 -14.14 -7.88 -2.40
N GLY A 243 -14.34 -8.85 -3.29
CA GLY A 243 -15.62 -9.14 -3.92
C GLY A 243 -16.74 -9.43 -2.92
N LYS A 244 -16.46 -10.23 -1.88
CA LYS A 244 -17.43 -10.51 -0.79
C LYS A 244 -17.89 -9.22 -0.10
N LEU A 245 -16.98 -8.31 0.21
CA LEU A 245 -17.34 -7.04 0.87
C LEU A 245 -18.15 -6.13 -0.07
N LEU A 246 -17.78 -6.03 -1.34
CA LEU A 246 -18.51 -5.24 -2.32
C LEU A 246 -19.94 -5.79 -2.52
N GLN A 247 -20.10 -7.11 -2.55
CA GLN A 247 -21.41 -7.73 -2.63
C GLN A 247 -22.24 -7.49 -1.37
N LEU A 248 -21.62 -7.56 -0.19
CA LEU A 248 -22.31 -7.25 1.08
C LEU A 248 -22.88 -5.83 1.10
N LEU A 249 -22.14 -4.82 0.60
CA LEU A 249 -22.67 -3.45 0.54
C LEU A 249 -23.94 -3.35 -0.32
N LYS A 250 -24.00 -4.11 -1.43
CA LYS A 250 -25.18 -4.19 -2.30
C LYS A 250 -26.33 -4.91 -1.60
N ASP A 251 -26.07 -6.05 -0.96
CA ASP A 251 -27.08 -6.84 -0.26
C ASP A 251 -27.73 -6.07 0.90
N LEU A 252 -26.95 -5.21 1.55
CA LEU A 252 -27.42 -4.30 2.61
C LEU A 252 -28.07 -3.01 2.06
N ASN A 253 -28.09 -2.80 0.73
CA ASN A 253 -28.56 -1.58 0.06
C ASN A 253 -27.89 -0.29 0.57
N ILE A 254 -26.58 -0.34 0.85
CA ILE A 254 -25.77 0.82 1.27
C ILE A 254 -24.67 1.18 0.27
N ASP A 255 -24.54 0.44 -0.84
CA ASP A 255 -23.49 0.61 -1.84
C ASP A 255 -23.45 2.03 -2.44
N ASP A 256 -24.63 2.62 -2.71
CA ASP A 256 -24.73 3.98 -3.25
C ASP A 256 -24.36 5.09 -2.23
N ASN A 257 -24.39 4.76 -0.94
CA ASN A 257 -24.03 5.68 0.15
C ASN A 257 -22.73 5.30 0.86
N THR A 258 -21.90 4.51 0.20
CA THR A 258 -20.61 4.07 0.74
C THR A 258 -19.47 4.46 -0.20
N ILE A 259 -18.47 5.17 0.34
CA ILE A 259 -17.22 5.41 -0.35
C ILE A 259 -16.35 4.17 -0.13
N VAL A 260 -15.88 3.56 -1.23
CA VAL A 260 -14.91 2.48 -1.19
C VAL A 260 -13.59 2.99 -1.75
N ILE A 261 -12.52 2.91 -0.95
CA ILE A 261 -11.15 3.22 -1.36
C ILE A 261 -10.34 1.94 -1.28
N LEU A 262 -9.62 1.59 -2.37
CA LEU A 262 -8.67 0.49 -2.39
C LEU A 262 -7.29 1.02 -2.73
N SER A 263 -6.28 0.62 -1.95
CA SER A 263 -4.86 0.93 -2.21
C SER A 263 -3.93 -0.13 -1.62
N SER A 264 -2.63 -0.02 -1.93
CA SER A 264 -1.53 -0.77 -1.28
C SER A 264 -0.64 0.17 -0.47
N ASP A 265 0.07 -0.36 0.52
CA ASP A 265 0.97 0.47 1.35
C ASP A 265 2.31 0.80 0.67
N HIS A 266 2.78 -0.01 -0.26
CA HIS A 266 3.95 0.21 -1.15
C HIS A 266 4.00 -0.88 -2.22
N GLY A 267 5.07 -0.88 -3.02
CA GLY A 267 5.26 -1.87 -4.08
C GLY A 267 5.60 -3.28 -3.59
N GLY A 268 5.42 -4.26 -4.45
CA GLY A 268 5.60 -5.66 -4.16
C GLY A 268 7.05 -6.06 -3.83
N LEU A 269 7.21 -7.17 -3.10
CA LEU A 269 8.51 -7.72 -2.73
C LEU A 269 9.14 -8.45 -3.92
N SER A 270 9.88 -7.72 -4.75
CA SER A 270 10.56 -8.20 -5.95
C SER A 270 12.08 -8.19 -5.86
N ASN A 271 12.66 -7.67 -4.77
CA ASN A 271 14.11 -7.50 -4.61
C ASN A 271 14.66 -8.27 -3.42
N ASP A 272 15.84 -8.82 -3.59
CA ASP A 272 16.72 -9.21 -2.48
C ASP A 272 18.04 -8.41 -2.52
N GLY A 273 18.80 -8.50 -1.44
CA GLY A 273 20.15 -7.97 -1.35
C GLY A 273 21.18 -9.09 -1.31
N THR A 274 22.22 -8.92 -0.52
CA THR A 274 23.26 -9.95 -0.36
C THR A 274 22.73 -11.26 0.26
N ASN A 275 21.63 -11.19 1.02
CA ASN A 275 20.92 -12.36 1.51
C ASN A 275 19.80 -12.76 0.54
N GLN A 276 20.10 -13.71 -0.32
CA GLN A 276 19.11 -14.24 -1.26
C GLN A 276 17.94 -14.88 -0.52
N ARG A 277 16.73 -14.51 -0.93
CA ARG A 277 15.48 -15.03 -0.39
C ARG A 277 14.47 -15.33 -1.48
N HIS A 278 13.42 -16.05 -1.12
CA HIS A 278 12.32 -16.28 -2.05
C HIS A 278 11.51 -14.99 -2.23
N LEU A 279 11.50 -14.47 -3.46
CA LEU A 279 10.79 -13.25 -3.82
C LEU A 279 9.34 -13.55 -4.17
N ALA A 280 8.44 -12.67 -3.76
CA ALA A 280 7.00 -12.86 -3.86
C ALA A 280 6.49 -12.66 -5.30
N THR A 281 6.85 -11.52 -5.90
CA THR A 281 6.31 -11.06 -7.18
C THR A 281 7.36 -10.35 -8.02
N SER A 282 6.94 -9.81 -9.15
CA SER A 282 7.67 -8.90 -10.02
C SER A 282 6.85 -7.63 -10.23
N ASN A 283 7.47 -6.47 -10.07
CA ASN A 283 6.83 -5.18 -10.40
C ASN A 283 7.06 -4.75 -11.86
N TYR A 284 7.74 -5.60 -12.66
CA TYR A 284 8.00 -5.29 -14.08
C TYR A 284 6.70 -4.89 -14.80
N PRO A 285 6.71 -3.84 -15.65
CA PRO A 285 7.87 -3.10 -16.18
C PRO A 285 8.44 -2.01 -15.27
N LEU A 286 7.87 -1.73 -14.09
CA LEU A 286 8.44 -0.79 -13.14
C LEU A 286 9.72 -1.35 -12.53
N ARG A 287 10.71 -0.47 -12.29
CA ARG A 287 12.01 -0.85 -11.75
C ARG A 287 11.93 -1.16 -10.26
N ALA A 288 12.61 -2.20 -9.85
CA ALA A 288 12.79 -2.65 -8.46
C ALA A 288 11.45 -2.93 -7.72
N GLY A 289 11.39 -2.70 -6.41
CA GLY A 289 10.24 -2.96 -5.57
C GLY A 289 10.43 -2.49 -4.14
N LYS A 290 9.79 -3.16 -3.20
CA LYS A 290 9.85 -2.86 -1.76
C LYS A 290 11.26 -2.50 -1.29
N GLY A 291 11.41 -1.33 -0.68
CA GLY A 291 12.68 -0.78 -0.20
C GLY A 291 13.27 0.29 -1.11
N TRP A 292 12.96 0.29 -2.39
CA TRP A 292 13.54 1.19 -3.38
C TRP A 292 12.63 2.39 -3.70
N LEU A 293 13.25 3.54 -4.03
CA LEU A 293 12.52 4.73 -4.48
C LEU A 293 12.25 4.76 -5.99
N TYR A 294 12.59 3.71 -6.72
CA TYR A 294 12.05 3.50 -8.06
C TYR A 294 10.55 3.22 -8.00
N ASP A 295 9.84 3.46 -9.09
CA ASP A 295 8.37 3.34 -9.14
C ASP A 295 7.87 1.94 -8.73
N GLY A 296 8.64 0.88 -8.99
CA GLY A 296 8.30 -0.45 -8.51
C GLY A 296 8.19 -0.57 -6.98
N GLY A 297 8.84 0.32 -6.21
CA GLY A 297 8.77 0.34 -4.75
C GLY A 297 7.74 1.30 -4.15
N ILE A 298 7.35 2.34 -4.88
CA ILE A 298 6.52 3.42 -4.34
C ILE A 298 5.22 3.68 -5.11
N LYS A 299 5.10 3.28 -6.37
CA LYS A 299 3.85 3.40 -7.12
C LYS A 299 2.87 2.32 -6.68
N VAL A 300 1.64 2.73 -6.37
CA VAL A 300 0.62 1.85 -5.80
C VAL A 300 -0.71 1.99 -6.54
N PRO A 301 -1.53 0.94 -6.58
CA PRO A 301 -2.91 1.09 -7.02
C PRO A 301 -3.67 2.02 -6.06
N LEU A 302 -4.49 2.89 -6.61
CA LEU A 302 -5.45 3.69 -5.84
C LEU A 302 -6.71 3.87 -6.67
N MET A 303 -7.83 3.46 -6.12
CA MET A 303 -9.14 3.66 -6.71
C MET A 303 -10.16 4.09 -5.67
N VAL A 304 -11.07 4.97 -6.08
CA VAL A 304 -12.09 5.56 -5.21
C VAL A 304 -13.44 5.49 -5.90
N LYS A 305 -14.36 4.73 -5.30
CA LYS A 305 -15.73 4.58 -5.74
C LYS A 305 -16.68 5.33 -4.81
N TRP A 306 -17.61 6.09 -5.38
CA TRP A 306 -18.83 6.56 -4.71
C TRP A 306 -19.92 6.72 -5.75
N ASN A 307 -20.82 5.74 -5.80
CA ASN A 307 -21.88 5.69 -6.81
C ASN A 307 -22.73 6.97 -6.85
N GLY A 308 -22.93 7.50 -8.04
CA GLY A 308 -23.72 8.71 -8.26
C GLY A 308 -23.14 10.01 -7.72
N LYS A 309 -21.91 9.97 -7.16
CA LYS A 309 -21.20 11.16 -6.65
C LYS A 309 -19.90 11.43 -7.40
N PHE A 310 -19.15 10.38 -7.73
CA PHE A 310 -17.95 10.49 -8.54
C PHE A 310 -18.17 9.77 -9.86
N GLU A 311 -17.82 10.41 -10.97
CA GLU A 311 -17.87 9.81 -12.30
C GLU A 311 -16.69 8.84 -12.46
N PRO A 312 -16.92 7.56 -12.80
CA PRO A 312 -15.84 6.61 -13.05
C PRO A 312 -14.93 7.09 -14.18
N LYS A 313 -13.63 7.10 -13.92
CA LYS A 313 -12.61 7.47 -14.91
C LYS A 313 -11.24 6.93 -14.53
N THR A 314 -10.34 6.84 -15.50
CA THR A 314 -8.91 6.69 -15.22
C THR A 314 -8.23 8.06 -15.26
N ASP A 315 -7.65 8.50 -14.14
CA ASP A 315 -6.86 9.72 -14.05
C ASP A 315 -5.38 9.40 -14.26
N ASN A 316 -4.86 9.83 -15.40
CA ASN A 316 -3.46 9.63 -15.81
C ASN A 316 -2.56 10.81 -15.46
N HIS A 317 -3.09 11.87 -14.87
CA HIS A 317 -2.40 13.15 -14.74
C HIS A 317 -2.17 13.57 -13.30
N SER A 318 -3.18 13.38 -12.44
CA SER A 318 -3.10 13.87 -11.06
C SER A 318 -2.14 13.04 -10.23
N LEU A 319 -1.16 13.71 -9.63
CA LEU A 319 -0.19 13.11 -8.73
C LEU A 319 -0.74 13.07 -7.30
N VAL A 320 -1.08 11.88 -6.81
CA VAL A 320 -1.71 11.64 -5.51
C VAL A 320 -0.79 10.80 -4.62
N MET A 321 -0.77 11.10 -3.33
CA MET A 321 0.00 10.37 -2.32
C MET A 321 -0.95 9.68 -1.34
N LEU A 322 -0.54 8.56 -0.72
CA LEU A 322 -1.36 7.91 0.31
C LEU A 322 -1.67 8.82 1.50
N MET A 323 -0.78 9.74 1.85
CA MET A 323 -1.02 10.73 2.90
C MET A 323 -2.17 11.69 2.59
N ASP A 324 -2.71 11.70 1.37
CA ASP A 324 -3.85 12.53 0.95
C ASP A 324 -5.20 11.87 1.25
N VAL A 325 -5.21 10.57 1.54
CA VAL A 325 -6.45 9.79 1.72
C VAL A 325 -7.26 10.29 2.91
N PHE A 326 -6.66 10.40 4.09
CA PHE A 326 -7.37 10.87 5.28
C PHE A 326 -7.76 12.35 5.23
N PRO A 327 -6.95 13.29 4.71
CA PRO A 327 -7.40 14.65 4.40
C PRO A 327 -8.65 14.67 3.51
N THR A 328 -8.71 13.81 2.50
CA THR A 328 -9.88 13.71 1.61
C THR A 328 -11.10 13.16 2.35
N LEU A 329 -10.95 12.11 3.16
CA LEU A 329 -12.04 11.57 3.97
C LEU A 329 -12.56 12.60 4.98
N LEU A 330 -11.68 13.37 5.62
CA LEU A 330 -12.09 14.42 6.55
C LEU A 330 -12.84 15.54 5.85
N ASP A 331 -12.39 15.96 4.68
CA ASP A 331 -13.06 16.98 3.85
C ASP A 331 -14.48 16.50 3.47
N ILE A 332 -14.63 15.26 3.02
CA ILE A 332 -15.92 14.65 2.67
C ILE A 332 -16.85 14.58 3.89
N THR A 333 -16.34 14.18 5.05
CA THR A 333 -17.16 13.88 6.24
C THR A 333 -17.53 15.11 7.07
N SER A 334 -16.70 16.15 7.06
CA SER A 334 -16.87 17.29 7.96
C SER A 334 -16.57 18.65 7.35
N HIS A 335 -16.13 18.71 6.10
CA HIS A 335 -15.64 19.93 5.43
C HIS A 335 -14.53 20.66 6.23
N LYS A 336 -13.71 19.88 6.94
CA LYS A 336 -12.56 20.37 7.70
C LYS A 336 -11.25 19.96 7.02
N SER A 337 -10.23 20.76 7.25
CA SER A 337 -8.84 20.45 6.92
C SER A 337 -7.99 20.49 8.19
N LEU A 338 -6.92 19.71 8.21
CA LEU A 338 -5.88 19.76 9.23
C LEU A 338 -4.60 20.31 8.60
N ASP A 339 -3.78 20.94 9.43
CA ASP A 339 -2.45 21.42 9.03
C ASP A 339 -1.50 20.21 8.91
N THR A 340 -1.47 19.63 7.72
CA THR A 340 -0.65 18.45 7.34
C THR A 340 -0.06 18.64 5.94
N ASN A 341 0.86 17.78 5.52
CA ASN A 341 1.41 17.81 4.17
C ASN A 341 0.46 17.20 3.13
N GLY A 342 -0.39 16.27 3.56
CA GLY A 342 -1.42 15.68 2.72
C GLY A 342 -2.48 16.71 2.34
N LYS A 343 -3.03 16.56 1.15
CA LYS A 343 -4.05 17.44 0.58
C LYS A 343 -5.30 16.65 0.23
N SER A 344 -6.48 17.21 0.46
CA SER A 344 -7.72 16.62 -0.04
C SER A 344 -7.73 16.63 -1.57
N PHE A 345 -7.82 15.44 -2.18
CA PHE A 345 -8.04 15.31 -3.62
C PHE A 345 -9.53 15.23 -4.00
N LEU A 346 -10.42 15.63 -3.10
CA LEU A 346 -11.85 15.72 -3.39
C LEU A 346 -12.16 16.56 -4.65
N PRO A 347 -11.48 17.71 -4.90
CA PRO A 347 -11.70 18.46 -6.14
C PRO A 347 -11.35 17.66 -7.41
N VAL A 348 -10.34 16.78 -7.34
CA VAL A 348 -9.97 15.89 -8.46
C VAL A 348 -11.03 14.80 -8.67
N LEU A 349 -11.55 14.20 -7.58
CA LEU A 349 -12.66 13.24 -7.65
C LEU A 349 -13.92 13.85 -8.25
N GLN A 350 -14.14 15.14 -8.03
CA GLN A 350 -15.30 15.92 -8.53
C GLN A 350 -15.09 16.49 -9.93
N ASN A 351 -13.98 16.18 -10.63
CA ASN A 351 -13.61 16.75 -11.93
C ASN A 351 -13.48 18.28 -11.95
N LYS A 352 -13.14 18.91 -10.80
CA LYS A 352 -12.94 20.36 -10.66
C LYS A 352 -11.48 20.77 -10.86
N GLU A 353 -10.56 19.87 -10.58
CA GLU A 353 -9.11 20.09 -10.67
C GLU A 353 -8.40 18.89 -11.27
N THR A 354 -7.19 19.12 -11.79
CA THR A 354 -6.22 18.09 -12.16
C THR A 354 -4.86 18.52 -11.59
N TRP A 355 -4.18 17.62 -10.89
CA TRP A 355 -2.94 17.95 -10.16
C TRP A 355 -1.69 17.59 -10.96
N THR A 356 -1.41 18.32 -12.02
CA THR A 356 -0.23 18.10 -12.89
C THR A 356 1.04 18.74 -12.33
N ASP A 357 0.94 19.88 -11.64
CA ASP A 357 2.08 20.69 -11.21
C ASP A 357 2.51 20.41 -9.76
N ARG A 358 1.96 19.37 -9.14
CA ARG A 358 2.31 19.01 -7.77
C ARG A 358 3.73 18.47 -7.70
N THR A 359 4.50 19.00 -6.74
CA THR A 359 5.80 18.43 -6.35
C THR A 359 5.62 17.53 -5.13
N VAL A 360 6.20 16.33 -5.16
CA VAL A 360 6.20 15.38 -4.05
C VAL A 360 7.60 14.84 -3.80
N PHE A 361 7.83 14.39 -2.55
CA PHE A 361 9.15 14.03 -2.08
C PHE A 361 9.15 12.69 -1.36
N TRP A 362 10.30 12.03 -1.33
CA TRP A 362 10.57 10.83 -0.54
C TRP A 362 11.94 10.94 0.11
N HIS A 363 12.06 10.36 1.30
CA HIS A 363 13.35 10.22 1.97
C HIS A 363 13.42 8.85 2.66
N SER A 364 14.27 7.97 2.13
CA SER A 364 14.56 6.66 2.71
C SER A 364 15.86 6.73 3.50
N SER A 365 15.77 7.01 4.80
CA SER A 365 16.92 7.19 5.70
C SER A 365 17.55 5.87 6.15
N LYS A 366 16.81 4.75 6.08
CA LYS A 366 17.26 3.43 6.51
C LYS A 366 17.36 2.46 5.34
N ALA A 367 18.59 2.21 4.93
CA ALA A 367 18.92 1.19 3.92
C ALA A 367 18.83 -0.23 4.50
N ARG A 368 18.50 -1.20 3.65
CA ARG A 368 18.55 -2.63 3.95
C ARG A 368 19.30 -3.42 2.88
N PRO A 369 20.61 -3.14 2.69
CA PRO A 369 21.38 -3.73 1.59
C PRO A 369 21.46 -5.27 1.66
N VAL A 370 21.31 -5.84 2.84
CA VAL A 370 21.29 -7.30 3.04
C VAL A 370 19.94 -7.91 2.61
N ASN A 371 18.83 -7.21 2.86
CA ASN A 371 17.48 -7.78 2.70
C ASN A 371 16.81 -7.43 1.36
N THR A 372 16.88 -6.15 0.97
CA THR A 372 16.21 -5.62 -0.23
C THR A 372 17.17 -4.97 -1.22
N GLY A 373 18.47 -4.90 -0.88
CA GLY A 373 19.50 -4.38 -1.75
C GLY A 373 19.56 -2.85 -1.87
N ASP A 374 18.61 -2.15 -1.24
CA ASP A 374 18.49 -0.70 -1.29
C ASP A 374 19.55 0.01 -0.44
N THR A 375 19.86 1.23 -0.83
CA THR A 375 20.75 2.16 -0.11
C THR A 375 19.98 3.43 0.26
N LYS A 376 20.58 4.26 1.13
CA LYS A 376 19.96 5.53 1.56
C LYS A 376 19.78 6.47 0.38
N SER A 377 18.56 6.99 0.22
CA SER A 377 18.24 7.84 -0.92
C SER A 377 17.10 8.82 -0.59
N SER A 378 17.00 9.86 -1.41
CA SER A 378 15.84 10.75 -1.47
C SER A 378 15.41 10.93 -2.90
N ALA A 379 14.13 11.23 -3.10
CA ALA A 379 13.60 11.49 -4.42
C ALA A 379 12.65 12.69 -4.41
N ILE A 380 12.54 13.33 -5.56
CA ILE A 380 11.55 14.35 -5.89
C ILE A 380 10.89 13.99 -7.21
N ARG A 381 9.57 14.13 -7.28
CA ARG A 381 8.83 14.11 -8.53
C ARG A 381 8.12 15.44 -8.73
N LYS A 382 8.32 16.03 -9.92
CA LYS A 382 7.68 17.27 -10.35
C LYS A 382 7.26 17.15 -11.81
N GLY A 383 5.96 17.14 -12.04
CA GLY A 383 5.40 16.82 -13.35
C GLY A 383 5.84 15.42 -13.82
N ASP A 384 6.42 15.37 -15.02
CA ASP A 384 6.85 14.12 -15.66
C ASP A 384 8.23 13.63 -15.17
N TYR A 385 8.99 14.49 -14.47
CA TYR A 385 10.35 14.19 -14.07
C TYR A 385 10.45 13.70 -12.64
N LYS A 386 11.29 12.68 -12.45
CA LYS A 386 11.66 12.14 -11.15
C LYS A 386 13.17 12.11 -11.01
N LEU A 387 13.67 12.72 -9.94
CA LEU A 387 15.07 12.67 -9.58
C LEU A 387 15.25 11.84 -8.32
N ILE A 388 16.26 10.96 -8.32
CA ILE A 388 16.67 10.17 -7.15
C ILE A 388 18.14 10.51 -6.83
N ASN A 389 18.41 10.88 -5.58
CA ASN A 389 19.74 11.12 -5.06
C ASN A 389 20.16 10.00 -4.11
N TRP A 390 21.22 9.25 -4.45
CA TRP A 390 21.80 8.13 -3.71
C TRP A 390 22.98 8.60 -2.91
N TYR A 391 22.91 8.52 -1.58
CA TYR A 391 23.90 9.14 -0.70
C TYR A 391 25.19 8.35 -0.58
N GLU A 392 25.13 7.03 -0.59
CA GLU A 392 26.30 6.16 -0.41
C GLU A 392 27.13 6.06 -1.69
N GLU A 393 26.49 6.15 -2.85
CA GLU A 393 27.13 6.12 -4.15
C GLU A 393 27.50 7.50 -4.71
N ASP A 394 27.15 8.59 -4.02
CA ASP A 394 27.25 9.99 -4.50
C ASP A 394 26.70 10.12 -5.94
N ARG A 395 25.56 9.53 -6.19
CA ARG A 395 24.96 9.38 -7.52
C ARG A 395 23.60 10.05 -7.58
N THR A 396 23.37 10.81 -8.65
CA THR A 396 22.08 11.42 -8.96
C THR A 396 21.54 10.85 -10.26
N GLU A 397 20.29 10.46 -10.26
CA GLU A 397 19.56 9.95 -11.42
C GLU A 397 18.36 10.84 -11.71
N LEU A 398 18.08 11.08 -12.99
CA LEU A 398 16.92 11.81 -13.49
C LEU A 398 16.21 11.00 -14.56
N TYR A 399 14.89 10.86 -14.43
CA TYR A 399 14.05 10.12 -15.37
C TYR A 399 12.87 10.96 -15.84
N ASN A 400 12.49 10.80 -17.11
CA ASN A 400 11.19 11.23 -17.63
C ASN A 400 10.23 10.03 -17.57
N LEU A 401 9.33 9.99 -16.60
CA LEU A 401 8.46 8.83 -16.35
C LEU A 401 7.40 8.61 -17.44
N VAL A 402 7.16 9.56 -18.33
CA VAL A 402 6.27 9.40 -19.49
C VAL A 402 6.99 8.66 -20.61
N GLU A 403 8.25 8.99 -20.87
CA GLU A 403 9.07 8.40 -21.93
C GLU A 403 9.76 7.11 -21.46
N ASP A 404 10.13 7.05 -20.19
CA ASP A 404 10.83 5.94 -19.55
C ASP A 404 10.16 5.55 -18.20
N PRO A 405 8.99 4.94 -18.21
CA PRO A 405 8.30 4.51 -16.99
C PRO A 405 9.05 3.39 -16.23
N SER A 406 10.02 2.77 -16.88
CA SER A 406 10.87 1.70 -16.30
C SER A 406 12.15 2.23 -15.66
N GLU A 407 12.40 3.53 -15.69
CA GLU A 407 13.57 4.19 -15.05
C GLU A 407 14.91 3.54 -15.44
N THR A 408 15.08 3.26 -16.73
CA THR A 408 16.26 2.56 -17.28
C THR A 408 17.28 3.50 -17.90
N HIS A 409 16.86 4.70 -18.31
CA HIS A 409 17.68 5.68 -18.99
C HIS A 409 17.86 6.94 -18.13
N ASN A 410 18.98 7.00 -17.40
CA ASN A 410 19.33 8.17 -16.59
C ASN A 410 19.74 9.35 -17.48
N ILE A 411 18.93 10.41 -17.53
CA ILE A 411 19.16 11.62 -18.32
C ILE A 411 19.77 12.78 -17.51
N SER A 412 20.33 12.53 -16.33
CA SER A 412 20.87 13.58 -15.46
C SER A 412 22.00 14.39 -16.12
N GLU A 413 22.85 13.75 -16.92
CA GLU A 413 23.93 14.39 -17.66
C GLU A 413 23.41 15.10 -18.95
N GLU A 414 22.31 14.61 -19.53
CA GLU A 414 21.68 15.21 -20.71
C GLU A 414 20.90 16.48 -20.36
N LYS A 415 20.38 16.58 -19.13
CA LYS A 415 19.58 17.70 -18.62
C LYS A 415 20.19 18.32 -17.33
N PRO A 416 21.43 18.80 -17.36
CA PRO A 416 22.15 19.20 -16.14
C PRO A 416 21.47 20.37 -15.38
N VAL A 417 20.86 21.31 -16.09
CA VAL A 417 20.14 22.45 -15.47
C VAL A 417 18.93 21.95 -14.68
N LEU A 418 18.09 21.11 -15.28
CA LEU A 418 16.91 20.54 -14.61
C LEU A 418 17.33 19.64 -13.44
N THR A 419 18.38 18.85 -13.61
CA THR A 419 18.95 18.02 -12.54
C THR A 419 19.34 18.85 -11.34
N GLN A 420 20.07 19.97 -11.55
CA GLN A 420 20.48 20.85 -10.47
C GLN A 420 19.32 21.58 -9.80
N GLU A 421 18.30 22.00 -10.57
CA GLU A 421 17.09 22.62 -10.05
C GLU A 421 16.34 21.65 -9.12
N LEU A 422 16.05 20.43 -9.57
CA LEU A 422 15.34 19.44 -8.79
C LEU A 422 16.14 18.98 -7.56
N LEU A 423 17.45 18.80 -7.70
CA LEU A 423 18.31 18.44 -6.58
C LEU A 423 18.35 19.55 -5.51
N SER A 424 18.38 20.82 -5.93
CA SER A 424 18.30 21.97 -5.03
C SER A 424 16.95 22.02 -4.31
N GLU A 425 15.84 21.80 -5.03
CA GLU A 425 14.50 21.76 -4.44
C GLU A 425 14.35 20.61 -3.43
N LEU A 426 14.87 19.42 -3.75
CA LEU A 426 14.91 18.26 -2.86
C LEU A 426 15.71 18.56 -1.58
N ASN A 427 16.89 19.15 -1.71
CA ASN A 427 17.75 19.50 -0.57
C ASN A 427 17.11 20.59 0.30
N ASN A 428 16.47 21.60 -0.30
CA ASN A 428 15.72 22.62 0.42
C ASN A 428 14.52 22.04 1.18
N TRP A 429 13.81 21.07 0.59
CA TRP A 429 12.74 20.38 1.31
C TRP A 429 13.29 19.58 2.49
N LYS A 430 14.36 18.80 2.28
CA LYS A 430 14.97 17.96 3.32
C LYS A 430 15.55 18.77 4.49
N SER A 431 16.11 19.95 4.21
CA SER A 431 16.70 20.82 5.25
C SER A 431 15.71 21.40 6.26
N LYS A 432 14.41 21.18 6.07
CA LYS A 432 13.35 21.60 7.00
C LYS A 432 13.14 20.63 8.16
N PHE A 433 13.79 19.47 8.10
CA PHE A 433 13.67 18.36 9.05
C PHE A 433 15.06 17.94 9.54
#